data_5d56049686f511d4fdbc5afb5df3d265
#
_entry.id   5d56049686f511d4fdbc5afb5df3d265
#
_cell.length_a   1.000
_cell.length_b   1.000
_cell.length_c   1.000
_cell.angle_alpha   90.00
_cell.angle_beta   90.00
_cell.angle_gamma   90.00
#
_symmetry.space_group_name_H-M   'P 1'
#
loop_
_entity.id
_entity.type
_entity.pdbx_description
1 polymer ?
#
loop_
_entity_poly.entity_id
_entity_poly.type
_entity_poly.pdbx_seq_one_letter_code
_entity_poly.pdbx_strand_id
1 'polypeptide(L)'
;MSEKHTNSSYLVTDFRKLTSPIVDVRSPSEFCQGHWPGAINVPLFSDTERQAIGKSYKKESRLKAIFNGLKTTIPKTTKLLKLILETTLKDEGVSRSLRIYCWRGGMRSKAFAWLARTIGINTYLLKGGYKSYRKWVLNQFEADLPIRLIGGKTGTRKTDLLNYINNKNIHVIDLEGIANHRGSSFGSLGMEEQPTTQQFENIIAESLDKFHTNNATEIWLEAESSNLGKCRIP
;
A
#
# COMPACT_ATOMS: atom_id res chain seq x y z
N MET A 1 -24.62 5.35 -24.64
CA MET A 1 -23.54 6.37 -24.68
C MET A 1 -22.26 5.70 -24.25
N SER A 2 -21.31 5.56 -25.17
CA SER A 2 -20.01 4.88 -24.93
C SER A 2 -19.16 5.79 -24.04
N GLU A 3 -19.01 5.44 -22.75
CA GLU A 3 -17.99 6.06 -21.91
C GLU A 3 -16.61 5.76 -22.50
N LYS A 4 -15.96 6.79 -23.00
CA LYS A 4 -14.58 6.71 -23.48
C LYS A 4 -13.70 6.21 -22.33
N HIS A 5 -13.14 5.02 -22.50
CA HIS A 5 -12.11 4.46 -21.62
C HIS A 5 -10.90 5.41 -21.57
N THR A 6 -10.95 6.37 -20.65
CA THR A 6 -9.88 7.36 -20.51
C THR A 6 -8.66 6.73 -19.85
N ASN A 7 -7.52 6.94 -20.48
CA ASN A 7 -6.20 6.53 -19.98
C ASN A 7 -5.76 7.49 -18.84
N SER A 8 -6.61 7.65 -17.82
CA SER A 8 -6.47 8.66 -16.80
C SER A 8 -5.49 8.19 -15.73
N SER A 9 -4.41 8.92 -15.56
CA SER A 9 -3.50 8.74 -14.42
C SER A 9 -3.82 9.81 -13.37
N TYR A 10 -3.99 9.36 -12.13
CA TYR A 10 -4.43 10.17 -10.99
C TYR A 10 -3.26 10.49 -10.08
N LEU A 11 -3.24 11.68 -9.51
CA LEU A 11 -2.36 12.00 -8.39
C LEU A 11 -2.75 11.17 -7.16
N VAL A 12 -1.85 11.05 -6.19
CA VAL A 12 -2.11 10.27 -4.97
C VAL A 12 -3.40 10.72 -4.27
N THR A 13 -3.61 12.02 -4.14
CA THR A 13 -4.79 12.62 -3.50
C THR A 13 -6.11 12.23 -4.15
N ASP A 14 -6.17 12.21 -5.48
CA ASP A 14 -7.37 11.86 -6.23
C ASP A 14 -7.54 10.34 -6.32
N PHE A 15 -6.44 9.60 -6.46
CA PHE A 15 -6.44 8.14 -6.48
C PHE A 15 -6.96 7.55 -5.16
N ARG A 16 -6.72 8.20 -4.04
CA ARG A 16 -7.22 7.83 -2.70
C ARG A 16 -8.73 7.96 -2.57
N LYS A 17 -9.35 8.94 -3.23
CA LYS A 17 -10.80 9.16 -3.19
C LYS A 17 -11.61 8.08 -3.92
N LEU A 18 -10.95 7.28 -4.76
CA LEU A 18 -11.59 6.18 -5.48
C LEU A 18 -11.82 5.00 -4.52
N THR A 19 -12.94 4.29 -4.68
CA THR A 19 -13.33 3.17 -3.80
C THR A 19 -13.02 1.79 -4.35
N SER A 20 -12.66 1.68 -5.65
CA SER A 20 -12.35 0.39 -6.28
C SER A 20 -11.12 -0.30 -5.66
N PRO A 21 -11.01 -1.65 -5.76
CA PRO A 21 -9.86 -2.39 -5.25
C PRO A 21 -8.53 -1.88 -5.79
N ILE A 22 -7.49 -1.93 -4.94
CA ILE A 22 -6.12 -1.51 -5.31
C ILE A 22 -5.30 -2.73 -5.66
N VAL A 23 -4.70 -2.71 -6.84
CA VAL A 23 -3.80 -3.76 -7.34
C VAL A 23 -2.38 -3.24 -7.46
N ASP A 24 -1.46 -3.92 -6.76
CA ASP A 24 -0.03 -3.72 -6.91
C ASP A 24 0.54 -4.75 -7.88
N VAL A 25 1.03 -4.30 -9.03
CA VAL A 25 1.61 -5.17 -10.07
C VAL A 25 3.13 -5.30 -9.97
N ARG A 26 3.72 -4.89 -8.84
CA ARG A 26 5.15 -5.10 -8.55
C ARG A 26 5.42 -6.56 -8.23
N SER A 27 6.69 -6.93 -8.23
CA SER A 27 7.08 -8.28 -7.84
C SER A 27 6.80 -8.55 -6.36
N PRO A 28 6.69 -9.84 -5.95
CA PRO A 28 6.38 -10.20 -4.56
C PRO A 28 7.32 -9.57 -3.54
N SER A 29 8.63 -9.54 -3.79
CA SER A 29 9.60 -8.91 -2.87
C SER A 29 9.42 -7.39 -2.78
N GLU A 30 9.12 -6.72 -3.90
CA GLU A 30 8.79 -5.28 -3.89
C GLU A 30 7.52 -5.00 -3.07
N PHE A 31 6.52 -5.90 -3.10
CA PHE A 31 5.29 -5.81 -2.32
C PHE A 31 5.53 -6.06 -0.83
N CYS A 32 6.25 -7.13 -0.49
CA CYS A 32 6.58 -7.48 0.91
C CYS A 32 7.41 -6.39 1.60
N GLN A 33 8.26 -5.68 0.86
CA GLN A 33 9.03 -4.57 1.42
C GLN A 33 8.14 -3.42 1.90
N GLY A 34 6.97 -3.26 1.28
CA GLY A 34 5.95 -2.28 1.66
C GLY A 34 5.03 -1.98 0.48
N HIS A 35 3.75 -1.84 0.77
CA HIS A 35 2.69 -1.63 -0.20
C HIS A 35 1.63 -0.68 0.35
N TRP A 36 0.72 -0.25 -0.48
CA TRP A 36 -0.45 0.51 -0.04
C TRP A 36 -1.33 -0.39 0.83
N PRO A 37 -1.68 -0.01 2.07
CA PRO A 37 -2.55 -0.82 2.93
C PRO A 37 -3.86 -1.22 2.23
N GLY A 38 -4.16 -2.52 2.28
CA GLY A 38 -5.32 -3.10 1.56
C GLY A 38 -5.10 -3.36 0.07
N ALA A 39 -3.90 -3.11 -0.49
CA ALA A 39 -3.61 -3.48 -1.87
C ALA A 39 -3.43 -4.99 -2.02
N ILE A 40 -3.90 -5.51 -3.14
CA ILE A 40 -3.75 -6.91 -3.53
C ILE A 40 -2.55 -7.03 -4.49
N ASN A 41 -1.62 -7.93 -4.18
CA ASN A 41 -0.50 -8.16 -5.08
C ASN A 41 -0.90 -9.08 -6.23
N VAL A 42 -0.87 -8.57 -7.46
CA VAL A 42 -1.03 -9.33 -8.70
C VAL A 42 0.20 -9.07 -9.56
N PRO A 43 1.32 -9.76 -9.29
CA PRO A 43 2.60 -9.43 -9.89
C PRO A 43 2.62 -9.74 -11.39
N LEU A 44 3.00 -8.74 -12.19
CA LEU A 44 3.23 -8.94 -13.62
C LEU A 44 4.47 -9.82 -13.88
N PHE A 45 5.45 -9.74 -12.98
CA PHE A 45 6.71 -10.48 -13.00
C PHE A 45 7.02 -11.06 -11.63
N SER A 46 7.57 -12.27 -11.58
CA SER A 46 8.26 -12.79 -10.40
C SER A 46 9.51 -11.95 -10.08
N ASP A 47 10.13 -12.17 -8.94
CA ASP A 47 11.34 -11.44 -8.55
C ASP A 47 12.51 -11.70 -9.49
N THR A 48 12.69 -12.94 -9.92
CA THR A 48 13.72 -13.34 -10.86
C THR A 48 13.51 -12.71 -12.25
N GLU A 49 12.28 -12.75 -12.75
CA GLU A 49 11.92 -12.14 -14.04
C GLU A 49 12.09 -10.62 -14.00
N ARG A 50 11.62 -10.00 -12.92
CA ARG A 50 11.78 -8.54 -12.72
C ARG A 50 13.25 -8.16 -12.70
N GLN A 51 14.10 -8.95 -12.04
CA GLN A 51 15.55 -8.71 -12.01
C GLN A 51 16.19 -8.85 -13.39
N ALA A 52 15.84 -9.91 -14.14
CA ALA A 52 16.34 -10.13 -15.49
C ALA A 52 15.96 -9.00 -16.46
N ILE A 53 14.66 -8.61 -16.46
CA ILE A 53 14.16 -7.49 -17.28
C ILE A 53 14.83 -6.17 -16.88
N GLY A 54 15.03 -5.95 -15.58
CA GLY A 54 15.73 -4.77 -15.08
C GLY A 54 17.19 -4.70 -15.51
N LYS A 55 17.89 -5.83 -15.57
CA LYS A 55 19.26 -5.94 -16.11
C LYS A 55 19.30 -5.64 -17.62
N SER A 56 18.39 -6.22 -18.40
CA SER A 56 18.26 -5.91 -19.84
C SER A 56 18.01 -4.43 -20.09
N TYR A 57 17.13 -3.80 -19.29
CA TYR A 57 16.83 -2.36 -19.42
C TYR A 57 18.06 -1.47 -19.18
N LYS A 58 18.92 -1.83 -18.21
CA LYS A 58 20.11 -1.04 -17.86
C LYS A 58 21.33 -1.33 -18.78
N LYS A 59 21.54 -2.60 -19.16
CA LYS A 59 22.77 -3.04 -19.83
C LYS A 59 22.65 -3.13 -21.34
N GLU A 60 21.44 -3.31 -21.86
CA GLU A 60 21.23 -3.59 -23.29
C GLU A 60 20.43 -2.45 -23.95
N SER A 61 19.10 -2.53 -23.94
CA SER A 61 18.25 -1.46 -24.45
C SER A 61 16.83 -1.54 -23.88
N ARG A 62 16.13 -0.40 -23.94
CA ARG A 62 14.71 -0.33 -23.59
C ARG A 62 13.85 -1.29 -24.44
N LEU A 63 14.11 -1.39 -25.75
CA LEU A 63 13.36 -2.25 -26.67
C LEU A 63 13.53 -3.72 -26.32
N LYS A 64 14.76 -4.15 -26.00
CA LYS A 64 15.04 -5.54 -25.61
C LYS A 64 14.38 -5.89 -24.28
N ALA A 65 14.38 -4.97 -23.32
CA ALA A 65 13.66 -5.17 -22.04
C ALA A 65 12.14 -5.29 -22.25
N ILE A 66 11.55 -4.50 -23.16
CA ILE A 66 10.14 -4.61 -23.53
C ILE A 66 9.84 -5.96 -24.16
N PHE A 67 10.66 -6.39 -25.13
CA PHE A 67 10.51 -7.68 -25.77
C PHE A 67 10.59 -8.85 -24.79
N ASN A 68 11.59 -8.84 -23.90
CA ASN A 68 11.74 -9.82 -22.83
C ASN A 68 10.53 -9.79 -21.88
N GLY A 69 10.03 -8.62 -21.52
CA GLY A 69 8.83 -8.48 -20.72
C GLY A 69 7.59 -9.07 -21.38
N LEU A 70 7.37 -8.84 -22.66
CA LEU A 70 6.27 -9.43 -23.43
C LEU A 70 6.39 -10.94 -23.50
N LYS A 71 7.58 -11.46 -23.85
CA LYS A 71 7.85 -12.91 -23.88
C LYS A 71 7.52 -13.59 -22.55
N THR A 72 7.80 -12.93 -21.44
CA THR A 72 7.51 -13.42 -20.09
C THR A 72 6.03 -13.33 -19.73
N THR A 73 5.34 -12.27 -20.16
CA THR A 73 3.93 -11.99 -19.76
C THR A 73 2.93 -12.78 -20.60
N ILE A 74 3.16 -12.94 -21.91
CA ILE A 74 2.23 -13.60 -22.85
C ILE A 74 1.79 -14.98 -22.34
N PRO A 75 2.69 -15.90 -21.93
CA PRO A 75 2.28 -17.21 -21.43
C PRO A 75 1.42 -17.19 -20.16
N LYS A 76 1.46 -16.08 -19.41
CA LYS A 76 0.74 -15.90 -18.14
C LYS A 76 -0.56 -15.13 -18.30
N THR A 77 -0.91 -14.68 -19.49
CA THR A 77 -2.06 -13.80 -19.75
C THR A 77 -3.36 -14.38 -19.20
N THR A 78 -3.64 -15.66 -19.45
CA THR A 78 -4.86 -16.32 -18.95
C THR A 78 -4.93 -16.33 -17.42
N LYS A 79 -3.79 -16.65 -16.75
CA LYS A 79 -3.72 -16.61 -15.29
C LYS A 79 -3.93 -15.20 -14.74
N LEU A 80 -3.34 -14.19 -15.36
CA LEU A 80 -3.51 -12.79 -14.99
C LEU A 80 -4.97 -12.33 -15.16
N LEU A 81 -5.62 -12.69 -16.26
CA LEU A 81 -7.04 -12.39 -16.49
C LEU A 81 -7.92 -13.01 -15.42
N LYS A 82 -7.67 -14.28 -15.05
CA LYS A 82 -8.40 -14.95 -13.97
C LYS A 82 -8.24 -14.20 -12.63
N LEU A 83 -7.02 -13.84 -12.25
CA LEU A 83 -6.77 -13.06 -11.02
C LEU A 83 -7.42 -11.68 -11.05
N ILE A 84 -7.44 -11.01 -12.20
CA ILE A 84 -8.12 -9.72 -12.39
C ILE A 84 -9.62 -9.90 -12.14
N LEU A 85 -10.25 -10.92 -12.72
CA LEU A 85 -11.67 -11.21 -12.52
C LEU A 85 -11.98 -11.54 -11.05
N GLU A 86 -11.20 -12.40 -10.43
CA GLU A 86 -11.37 -12.75 -9.00
C GLU A 86 -11.24 -11.54 -8.09
N THR A 87 -10.35 -10.60 -8.41
CA THR A 87 -10.16 -9.36 -7.65
C THR A 87 -11.35 -8.42 -7.78
N THR A 88 -11.97 -8.36 -8.97
CA THR A 88 -13.12 -7.48 -9.22
C THR A 88 -14.45 -8.06 -8.77
N LEU A 89 -14.59 -9.39 -8.72
CA LEU A 89 -15.83 -10.06 -8.30
C LEU A 89 -16.04 -10.09 -6.79
N LYS A 90 -15.02 -9.80 -6.00
CA LYS A 90 -15.13 -9.71 -4.53
C LYS A 90 -15.92 -8.50 -4.05
N ASP A 91 -16.09 -7.49 -4.89
CA ASP A 91 -16.91 -6.30 -4.60
C ASP A 91 -18.33 -6.50 -5.16
N GLU A 92 -19.23 -7.03 -4.36
CA GLU A 92 -20.64 -7.18 -4.70
C GLU A 92 -21.30 -5.79 -4.91
N GLY A 93 -21.55 -5.43 -6.17
CA GLY A 93 -22.42 -4.30 -6.54
C GLY A 93 -21.76 -3.02 -7.01
N VAL A 94 -20.44 -2.92 -7.10
CA VAL A 94 -19.76 -1.72 -7.58
C VAL A 94 -19.20 -1.93 -9.00
N SER A 95 -19.23 -0.89 -9.80
CA SER A 95 -18.63 -0.78 -11.14
C SER A 95 -17.36 -1.62 -11.26
N ARG A 96 -17.26 -2.47 -12.29
CA ARG A 96 -16.08 -3.28 -12.60
C ARG A 96 -14.89 -2.40 -12.86
N SER A 97 -14.19 -2.00 -11.80
CA SER A 97 -13.08 -1.07 -11.87
C SER A 97 -11.94 -1.46 -10.93
N LEU A 98 -10.70 -1.10 -11.30
CA LEU A 98 -9.50 -1.36 -10.51
C LEU A 98 -8.60 -0.12 -10.45
N ARG A 99 -8.04 0.13 -9.27
CA ARG A 99 -6.92 1.05 -9.07
C ARG A 99 -5.62 0.26 -9.20
N ILE A 100 -4.72 0.71 -10.06
CA ILE A 100 -3.52 -0.06 -10.40
C ILE A 100 -2.27 0.80 -10.24
N TYR A 101 -1.26 0.27 -9.61
CA TYR A 101 0.05 0.91 -9.56
C TYR A 101 1.20 -0.09 -9.74
N CYS A 102 2.35 0.44 -10.16
CA CYS A 102 3.65 -0.21 -10.10
C CYS A 102 4.65 0.73 -9.43
N TRP A 103 5.95 0.47 -9.49
CA TRP A 103 6.95 1.31 -8.81
C TRP A 103 6.92 2.81 -9.20
N ARG A 104 6.80 3.12 -10.51
CA ARG A 104 6.83 4.50 -11.03
C ARG A 104 5.62 4.88 -11.89
N GLY A 105 4.54 4.09 -11.89
CA GLY A 105 3.39 4.34 -12.78
C GLY A 105 3.72 4.21 -14.27
N GLY A 106 4.68 3.35 -14.61
CA GLY A 106 5.21 3.18 -15.97
C GLY A 106 4.59 2.00 -16.73
N MET A 107 5.43 1.33 -17.54
CA MET A 107 4.99 0.28 -18.47
C MET A 107 4.28 -0.90 -17.80
N ARG A 108 4.72 -1.35 -16.60
CA ARG A 108 4.11 -2.48 -15.89
C ARG A 108 2.62 -2.24 -15.60
N SER A 109 2.29 -1.12 -14.97
CA SER A 109 0.89 -0.79 -14.65
C SER A 109 0.06 -0.48 -15.89
N LYS A 110 0.66 0.13 -16.94
CA LYS A 110 -0.02 0.39 -18.21
C LYS A 110 -0.35 -0.91 -18.96
N ALA A 111 0.58 -1.87 -19.01
CA ALA A 111 0.36 -3.17 -19.64
C ALA A 111 -0.73 -3.98 -18.93
N PHE A 112 -0.69 -3.99 -17.58
CA PHE A 112 -1.73 -4.65 -16.78
C PHE A 112 -3.10 -3.99 -16.96
N ALA A 113 -3.16 -2.66 -16.97
CA ALA A 113 -4.40 -1.91 -17.22
C ALA A 113 -4.95 -2.16 -18.63
N TRP A 114 -4.09 -2.24 -19.64
CA TRP A 114 -4.51 -2.61 -20.98
C TRP A 114 -5.17 -4.00 -20.99
N LEU A 115 -4.54 -4.99 -20.35
CA LEU A 115 -5.09 -6.34 -20.23
C LEU A 115 -6.45 -6.36 -19.50
N ALA A 116 -6.59 -5.63 -18.41
CA ALA A 116 -7.86 -5.54 -17.67
C ALA A 116 -8.99 -4.92 -18.52
N ARG A 117 -8.65 -3.92 -19.34
CA ARG A 117 -9.63 -3.29 -20.26
C ARG A 117 -10.11 -4.21 -21.38
N THR A 118 -9.28 -5.15 -21.86
CA THR A 118 -9.70 -6.11 -22.90
C THR A 118 -10.89 -6.98 -22.44
N ILE A 119 -11.09 -7.09 -21.12
CA ILE A 119 -12.22 -7.83 -20.53
C ILE A 119 -13.26 -6.90 -19.89
N GLY A 120 -13.27 -5.61 -20.28
CA GLY A 120 -14.32 -4.65 -19.87
C GLY A 120 -14.16 -4.07 -18.47
N ILE A 121 -12.96 -4.12 -17.87
CA ILE A 121 -12.70 -3.55 -16.54
C ILE A 121 -12.15 -2.13 -16.68
N ASN A 122 -12.78 -1.17 -16.01
CA ASN A 122 -12.29 0.21 -15.92
C ASN A 122 -11.03 0.26 -15.05
N THR A 123 -10.04 1.06 -15.45
CA THR A 123 -8.76 1.11 -14.72
C THR A 123 -8.31 2.53 -14.44
N TYR A 124 -7.89 2.74 -13.21
CA TYR A 124 -7.32 3.99 -12.73
C TYR A 124 -5.84 3.77 -12.40
N LEU A 125 -4.96 4.58 -12.99
CA LEU A 125 -3.51 4.43 -12.81
C LEU A 125 -2.98 5.48 -11.85
N LEU A 126 -2.11 5.06 -10.91
CA LEU A 126 -1.43 5.99 -10.02
C LEU A 126 -0.26 6.67 -10.74
N LYS A 127 -0.33 7.99 -10.90
CA LYS A 127 0.75 8.80 -11.47
C LYS A 127 1.97 8.75 -10.54
N GLY A 128 3.13 8.41 -11.09
CA GLY A 128 4.36 8.25 -10.30
C GLY A 128 4.44 6.92 -9.51
N GLY A 129 3.35 6.13 -9.46
CA GLY A 129 3.29 4.81 -8.84
C GLY A 129 3.57 4.82 -7.34
N TYR A 130 4.04 3.69 -6.82
CA TYR A 130 4.35 3.53 -5.40
C TYR A 130 5.37 4.56 -4.88
N LYS A 131 6.31 5.00 -5.73
CA LYS A 131 7.25 6.06 -5.36
C LYS A 131 6.54 7.35 -4.97
N SER A 132 5.50 7.74 -5.69
CA SER A 132 4.72 8.96 -5.36
C SER A 132 3.88 8.75 -4.10
N TYR A 133 3.32 7.56 -3.89
CA TYR A 133 2.65 7.20 -2.66
C TYR A 133 3.60 7.29 -1.45
N ARG A 134 4.80 6.72 -1.55
CA ARG A 134 5.80 6.83 -0.45
C ARG A 134 6.20 8.26 -0.14
N LYS A 135 6.32 9.12 -1.17
CA LYS A 135 6.55 10.55 -0.93
C LYS A 135 5.38 11.17 -0.15
N TRP A 136 4.15 10.83 -0.51
CA TRP A 136 2.97 11.28 0.21
C TRP A 136 2.97 10.77 1.66
N VAL A 137 3.28 9.49 1.90
CA VAL A 137 3.40 8.91 3.25
C VAL A 137 4.39 9.68 4.12
N LEU A 138 5.60 9.92 3.62
CA LEU A 138 6.63 10.65 4.38
C LEU A 138 6.20 12.08 4.69
N ASN A 139 5.52 12.75 3.78
CA ASN A 139 5.01 14.10 4.02
C ASN A 139 3.92 14.15 5.12
N GLN A 140 3.23 13.04 5.43
CA GLN A 140 2.27 13.02 6.54
C GLN A 140 2.93 13.22 7.90
N PHE A 141 4.19 12.81 8.05
CA PHE A 141 4.96 12.96 9.29
C PHE A 141 5.61 14.34 9.46
N GLU A 142 5.63 15.14 8.39
CA GLU A 142 6.13 16.52 8.42
C GLU A 142 5.02 17.53 8.80
N ALA A 143 3.77 17.08 8.86
CA ALA A 143 2.63 17.93 9.22
C ALA A 143 2.61 18.22 10.74
N ASP A 144 2.17 19.41 11.11
CA ASP A 144 1.89 19.74 12.52
C ASP A 144 0.60 19.03 12.95
N LEU A 145 0.75 18.03 13.80
CA LEU A 145 -0.34 17.13 14.20
C LEU A 145 -0.66 17.32 15.70
N PRO A 146 -1.95 17.33 16.10
CA PRO A 146 -2.35 17.47 17.48
C PRO A 146 -2.15 16.17 18.27
N ILE A 147 -0.89 15.73 18.39
CA ILE A 147 -0.53 14.47 19.03
C ILE A 147 -0.53 14.60 20.56
N ARG A 148 -1.16 13.64 21.22
CA ARG A 148 -1.14 13.42 22.66
C ARG A 148 -0.47 12.05 22.94
N LEU A 149 0.49 12.04 23.85
CA LEU A 149 1.22 10.83 24.23
C LEU A 149 0.77 10.31 25.59
N ILE A 150 0.46 9.03 25.66
CA ILE A 150 0.24 8.31 26.91
C ILE A 150 1.52 7.59 27.31
N GLY A 151 2.17 8.07 28.36
CA GLY A 151 3.33 7.45 28.97
C GLY A 151 2.96 6.54 30.15
N GLY A 152 3.82 5.58 30.46
CA GLY A 152 3.67 4.71 31.64
C GLY A 152 4.56 3.47 31.55
N LYS A 153 4.85 2.85 32.70
CA LYS A 153 5.66 1.62 32.76
C LYS A 153 4.94 0.47 32.04
N THR A 154 5.69 -0.54 31.60
CA THR A 154 5.15 -1.80 31.09
C THR A 154 4.19 -2.41 32.12
N GLY A 155 3.03 -2.92 31.69
CA GLY A 155 2.01 -3.50 32.56
C GLY A 155 1.01 -2.52 33.19
N THR A 156 1.10 -1.21 32.92
CA THR A 156 0.13 -0.22 33.42
C THR A 156 -1.18 -0.14 32.63
N ARG A 157 -1.43 -1.10 31.73
CA ARG A 157 -2.64 -1.18 30.90
C ARG A 157 -2.89 0.05 30.01
N LYS A 158 -1.82 0.64 29.47
CA LYS A 158 -1.94 1.77 28.50
C LYS A 158 -2.79 1.39 27.31
N THR A 159 -2.56 0.23 26.73
CA THR A 159 -3.30 -0.27 25.57
C THR A 159 -4.79 -0.45 25.86
N ASP A 160 -5.15 -0.96 27.08
CA ASP A 160 -6.55 -1.08 27.49
C ASP A 160 -7.21 0.32 27.58
N LEU A 161 -6.48 1.30 28.10
CA LEU A 161 -6.94 2.69 28.17
C LEU A 161 -7.12 3.29 26.78
N LEU A 162 -6.17 3.10 25.88
CA LEU A 162 -6.27 3.57 24.49
C LEU A 162 -7.45 2.93 23.76
N ASN A 163 -7.69 1.65 23.94
CA ASN A 163 -8.85 0.95 23.38
C ASN A 163 -10.17 1.49 23.95
N TYR A 164 -10.20 1.81 25.26
CA TYR A 164 -11.36 2.43 25.87
C TYR A 164 -11.64 3.83 25.31
N ILE A 165 -10.60 4.64 25.15
CA ILE A 165 -10.68 5.99 24.56
C ILE A 165 -11.14 5.92 23.10
N ASN A 166 -10.60 5.00 22.31
CA ASN A 166 -10.98 4.80 20.92
C ASN A 166 -12.50 4.50 20.77
N ASN A 167 -13.07 3.72 21.69
CA ASN A 167 -14.51 3.45 21.74
C ASN A 167 -15.37 4.68 22.06
N LYS A 168 -14.76 5.80 22.47
CA LYS A 168 -15.43 7.09 22.74
C LYS A 168 -15.29 8.09 21.59
N ASN A 169 -14.99 7.61 20.36
CA ASN A 169 -14.74 8.42 19.17
C ASN A 169 -13.52 9.37 19.27
N ILE A 170 -12.58 9.06 20.15
CA ILE A 170 -11.29 9.73 20.21
C ILE A 170 -10.33 8.98 19.30
N HIS A 171 -9.57 9.73 18.51
CA HIS A 171 -8.66 9.15 17.52
C HIS A 171 -7.40 8.58 18.18
N VAL A 172 -7.21 7.27 18.03
CA VAL A 172 -6.07 6.53 18.60
C VAL A 172 -5.32 5.82 17.49
N ILE A 173 -3.98 5.85 17.54
CA ILE A 173 -3.11 4.99 16.72
C ILE A 173 -2.38 4.04 17.66
N ASP A 174 -2.70 2.77 17.58
CA ASP A 174 -2.05 1.68 18.30
C ASP A 174 -0.74 1.30 17.61
N LEU A 175 0.36 1.91 18.06
CA LEU A 175 1.69 1.67 17.48
C LEU A 175 2.18 0.24 17.76
N GLU A 176 1.92 -0.31 18.94
CA GLU A 176 2.29 -1.68 19.30
C GLU A 176 1.55 -2.70 18.43
N GLY A 177 0.24 -2.52 18.24
CA GLY A 177 -0.58 -3.38 17.39
C GLY A 177 -0.15 -3.32 15.93
N ILE A 178 0.11 -2.13 15.37
CA ILE A 178 0.59 -1.98 13.98
C ILE A 178 1.98 -2.60 13.80
N ALA A 179 2.85 -2.53 14.83
CA ALA A 179 4.19 -3.10 14.78
C ALA A 179 4.23 -4.61 15.06
N ASN A 180 3.13 -5.23 15.49
CA ASN A 180 3.11 -6.58 16.07
C ASN A 180 4.18 -6.75 17.17
N HIS A 181 4.23 -5.79 18.11
CA HIS A 181 5.27 -5.73 19.12
C HIS A 181 4.82 -4.98 20.38
N ARG A 182 4.95 -5.57 21.56
CA ARG A 182 4.47 -5.03 22.84
C ARG A 182 5.45 -4.07 23.55
N GLY A 183 6.26 -3.33 22.84
CA GLY A 183 7.16 -2.30 23.40
C GLY A 183 8.27 -2.78 24.34
N SER A 184 8.31 -4.05 24.75
CA SER A 184 9.30 -4.60 25.66
C SER A 184 10.39 -5.39 24.94
N SER A 185 11.50 -5.74 25.64
CA SER A 185 12.59 -6.56 25.05
C SER A 185 12.10 -7.93 24.51
N PHE A 186 10.99 -8.43 25.00
CA PHE A 186 10.35 -9.68 24.56
C PHE A 186 9.03 -9.43 23.83
N GLY A 187 8.79 -8.21 23.37
CA GLY A 187 7.51 -7.77 22.84
C GLY A 187 7.01 -8.50 21.60
N SER A 188 7.89 -9.19 20.86
CA SER A 188 7.54 -10.00 19.69
C SER A 188 7.07 -11.42 20.02
N LEU A 189 7.24 -11.91 21.27
CA LEU A 189 6.86 -13.27 21.62
C LEU A 189 5.34 -13.47 21.53
N GLY A 190 4.92 -14.47 20.74
CA GLY A 190 3.51 -14.79 20.53
C GLY A 190 2.75 -13.80 19.67
N MET A 191 3.44 -12.88 19.00
CA MET A 191 2.88 -11.97 18.00
C MET A 191 3.13 -12.50 16.58
N GLU A 192 2.36 -11.99 15.61
CA GLU A 192 2.64 -12.22 14.20
C GLU A 192 3.97 -11.60 13.77
N GLU A 193 4.45 -11.95 12.57
CA GLU A 193 5.67 -11.36 12.03
C GLU A 193 5.53 -9.84 11.93
N GLN A 194 6.56 -9.13 12.41
CA GLN A 194 6.58 -7.67 12.33
C GLN A 194 6.60 -7.19 10.88
N PRO A 195 5.86 -6.14 10.54
CA PRO A 195 5.98 -5.49 9.25
C PRO A 195 7.37 -4.88 9.07
N THR A 196 7.74 -4.58 7.84
CA THR A 196 8.90 -3.72 7.60
C THR A 196 8.63 -2.32 8.13
N THR A 197 9.68 -1.56 8.48
CA THR A 197 9.53 -0.13 8.84
C THR A 197 8.74 0.63 7.77
N GLN A 198 8.97 0.35 6.49
CA GLN A 198 8.26 1.00 5.40
C GLN A 198 6.75 0.69 5.40
N GLN A 199 6.35 -0.55 5.71
CA GLN A 199 4.94 -0.92 5.80
C GLN A 199 4.29 -0.33 7.06
N PHE A 200 5.01 -0.33 8.17
CA PHE A 200 4.61 0.32 9.41
C PHE A 200 4.29 1.81 9.19
N GLU A 201 5.20 2.55 8.57
CA GLU A 201 5.01 3.95 8.19
C GLU A 201 3.80 4.14 7.25
N ASN A 202 3.62 3.24 6.27
CA ASN A 202 2.47 3.31 5.37
C ASN A 202 1.13 3.22 6.13
N ILE A 203 1.03 2.33 7.10
CA ILE A 203 -0.19 2.14 7.90
C ILE A 203 -0.46 3.35 8.79
N ILE A 204 0.57 3.86 9.45
CA ILE A 204 0.45 5.05 10.31
C ILE A 204 0.01 6.26 9.48
N ALA A 205 0.64 6.52 8.33
CA ALA A 205 0.29 7.65 7.48
C ALA A 205 -1.16 7.60 6.98
N GLU A 206 -1.67 6.40 6.64
CA GLU A 206 -3.09 6.22 6.29
C GLU A 206 -4.03 6.52 7.46
N SER A 207 -3.63 6.18 8.67
CA SER A 207 -4.39 6.50 9.88
C SER A 207 -4.39 8.00 10.18
N LEU A 208 -3.23 8.65 10.09
CA LEU A 208 -3.09 10.10 10.26
C LEU A 208 -3.94 10.88 9.27
N ASP A 209 -3.94 10.51 7.99
CA ASP A 209 -4.73 11.18 6.96
C ASP A 209 -6.24 11.04 7.20
N LYS A 210 -6.71 9.88 7.66
CA LYS A 210 -8.12 9.71 8.05
C LYS A 210 -8.52 10.67 9.18
N PHE A 211 -7.65 10.84 10.17
CA PHE A 211 -7.92 11.72 11.30
C PHE A 211 -7.89 13.19 10.89
N HIS A 212 -6.94 13.57 10.03
CA HIS A 212 -6.88 14.90 9.47
C HIS A 212 -8.13 15.23 8.63
N THR A 213 -8.58 14.30 7.80
CA THR A 213 -9.79 14.45 6.97
C THR A 213 -11.05 14.61 7.84
N ASN A 214 -11.09 13.96 9.01
CA ASN A 214 -12.20 14.04 9.97
C ASN A 214 -12.09 15.24 10.93
N ASN A 215 -11.15 16.19 10.69
CA ASN A 215 -10.88 17.34 11.56
C ASN A 215 -10.63 16.92 13.03
N ALA A 216 -9.83 15.89 13.25
CA ALA A 216 -9.46 15.45 14.57
C ALA A 216 -8.79 16.56 15.36
N THR A 217 -9.30 16.86 16.54
CA THR A 217 -8.72 17.85 17.46
C THR A 217 -7.56 17.27 18.27
N GLU A 218 -7.53 15.94 18.43
CA GLU A 218 -6.49 15.22 19.17
C GLU A 218 -6.28 13.83 18.58
N ILE A 219 -5.02 13.41 18.54
CA ILE A 219 -4.60 12.05 18.13
C ILE A 219 -3.78 11.47 19.27
N TRP A 220 -4.23 10.35 19.83
CA TRP A 220 -3.59 9.72 20.97
C TRP A 220 -2.70 8.55 20.52
N LEU A 221 -1.48 8.50 21.07
CA LEU A 221 -0.46 7.48 20.79
C LEU A 221 0.15 7.00 22.13
N GLU A 222 0.67 5.79 22.12
CA GLU A 222 1.56 5.34 23.19
C GLU A 222 2.92 6.04 23.08
N ALA A 223 3.43 6.49 24.24
CA ALA A 223 4.79 7.02 24.33
C ALA A 223 5.78 5.84 24.31
N GLU A 224 6.31 5.54 23.16
CA GLU A 224 7.23 4.45 22.93
C GLU A 224 8.65 4.95 22.63
N SER A 225 9.64 4.04 22.74
CA SER A 225 10.99 4.30 22.28
C SER A 225 11.00 4.50 20.76
N SER A 226 12.09 5.06 20.22
CA SER A 226 12.23 5.30 18.78
C SER A 226 12.09 4.05 17.91
N ASN A 227 12.10 2.86 18.52
CA ASN A 227 11.94 1.58 17.82
C ASN A 227 11.02 0.64 18.58
N LEU A 228 10.11 0.01 17.87
CA LEU A 228 9.28 -1.11 18.29
C LEU A 228 9.79 -2.37 17.61
N GLY A 229 10.75 -3.07 18.24
CA GLY A 229 11.46 -4.19 17.62
C GLY A 229 12.18 -3.75 16.34
N LYS A 230 11.75 -4.29 15.17
CA LYS A 230 12.31 -3.94 13.84
C LYS A 230 11.73 -2.65 13.24
N CYS A 231 10.60 -2.18 13.75
CA CYS A 231 9.92 -0.98 13.24
C CYS A 231 10.48 0.28 13.89
N ARG A 232 10.92 1.22 13.07
CA ARG A 232 11.29 2.56 13.53
C ARG A 232 10.08 3.48 13.49
N ILE A 233 9.85 4.21 14.57
CA ILE A 233 8.82 5.27 14.63
C ILE A 233 9.30 6.46 13.81
N PRO A 234 8.49 7.00 12.88
CA PRO A 234 8.86 8.10 12.00
C PRO A 234 9.02 9.44 12.71
#